data_41b0cde30056f57f91c14c5ebd382439
#
_entry.id   41b0cde30056f57f91c14c5ebd382439
#
_cell.length_a   1.000
_cell.length_b   1.000
_cell.length_c   1.000
_cell.angle_alpha   90.00
_cell.angle_beta   90.00
_cell.angle_gamma   90.00
#
_symmetry.space_group_name_H-M   'P 1'
#
loop_
_entity.id
_entity.type
_entity.pdbx_description
1 polymer ?
#
loop_
_entity_poly.entity_id
_entity_poly.type
_entity_poly.pdbx_seq_one_letter_code
_entity_poly.pdbx_strand_id
1 'polypeptide(L)'
;DIIQVILLIFGGLTVSYIALTKIGDGSISSGLFEVYHLVPEKFDMILSADNPSYNNLPGIWILIGAGVWIGHLAYWGFNQYITQRALAAKSIIEAQKGIIFAAYLKILMPIVIVFPGICASILFPILDKTDQAYPRMMIELLPNGLLGLTFAALIAAIISSLASMSNSISTIFTMDICRSFSKHEISQSSLITIGKSAVVGSMLIAMTMAKPILGNSDQVFQYIQNFTGLFTPGILLIFLVALFWK
;
A
#
# COMPACT_ATOMS: atom_id res chain seq x y z
N ASP A 1 15.13 6.36 0.27
CA ASP A 1 13.70 6.48 -0.13
C ASP A 1 13.53 7.21 -1.47
N ILE A 2 14.16 8.39 -1.73
CA ILE A 2 13.96 9.15 -2.98
C ILE A 2 14.39 8.34 -4.21
N ILE A 3 15.61 7.79 -4.22
CA ILE A 3 16.12 6.95 -5.32
C ILE A 3 15.21 5.75 -5.55
N GLN A 4 14.77 5.10 -4.48
CA GLN A 4 13.85 3.98 -4.51
C GLN A 4 12.52 4.34 -5.20
N VAL A 5 11.91 5.48 -4.85
CA VAL A 5 10.66 5.95 -5.47
C VAL A 5 10.84 6.22 -6.96
N ILE A 6 11.94 6.88 -7.33
CA ILE A 6 12.29 7.13 -8.74
C ILE A 6 12.41 5.82 -9.51
N LEU A 7 13.14 4.84 -8.96
CA LEU A 7 13.34 3.54 -9.61
C LEU A 7 12.04 2.73 -9.72
N LEU A 8 11.17 2.78 -8.71
CA LEU A 8 9.86 2.11 -8.76
C LEU A 8 8.94 2.73 -9.81
N ILE A 9 8.88 4.06 -9.90
CA ILE A 9 8.08 4.75 -10.91
C ILE A 9 8.63 4.43 -12.30
N PHE A 10 9.96 4.54 -12.48
CA PHE A 10 10.60 4.23 -13.75
C PHE A 10 10.39 2.77 -14.17
N GLY A 11 10.59 1.82 -13.25
CA GLY A 11 10.35 0.40 -13.51
C GLY A 11 8.90 0.11 -13.89
N GLY A 12 7.93 0.64 -13.13
CA GLY A 12 6.51 0.44 -13.42
C GLY A 12 6.06 1.09 -14.73
N LEU A 13 6.53 2.29 -15.05
CA LEU A 13 6.27 2.93 -16.34
C LEU A 13 6.87 2.12 -17.50
N THR A 14 8.05 1.54 -17.28
CA THR A 14 8.70 0.68 -18.30
C THR A 14 7.92 -0.60 -18.52
N VAL A 15 7.41 -1.23 -17.45
CA VAL A 15 6.53 -2.42 -17.57
C VAL A 15 5.27 -2.06 -18.36
N SER A 16 4.62 -0.93 -18.04
CA SER A 16 3.44 -0.45 -18.76
C SER A 16 3.74 -0.19 -20.24
N TYR A 17 4.85 0.48 -20.53
CA TYR A 17 5.29 0.77 -21.88
C TYR A 17 5.51 -0.51 -22.71
N ILE A 18 6.28 -1.47 -22.17
CA ILE A 18 6.59 -2.73 -22.87
C ILE A 18 5.31 -3.57 -23.04
N ALA A 19 4.45 -3.61 -22.03
CA ALA A 19 3.17 -4.33 -22.11
C ALA A 19 2.30 -3.79 -23.25
N LEU A 20 2.15 -2.46 -23.33
CA LEU A 20 1.37 -1.81 -24.39
C LEU A 20 1.96 -2.05 -25.78
N THR A 21 3.26 -1.88 -25.94
CA THR A 21 3.90 -2.11 -27.23
C THR A 21 3.82 -3.58 -27.66
N LYS A 22 3.81 -4.52 -26.70
CA LYS A 22 3.65 -5.96 -26.99
C LYS A 22 2.21 -6.29 -27.41
N ILE A 23 1.21 -5.67 -26.79
CA ILE A 23 -0.21 -5.88 -27.15
C ILE A 23 -0.55 -5.17 -28.45
N GLY A 24 0.02 -3.99 -28.70
CA GLY A 24 -0.26 -3.14 -29.87
C GLY A 24 0.72 -3.28 -31.04
N ASP A 25 1.40 -4.42 -31.18
CA ASP A 25 2.32 -4.72 -32.28
C ASP A 25 3.36 -3.61 -32.53
N GLY A 26 3.95 -3.10 -31.44
CA GLY A 26 4.99 -2.05 -31.47
C GLY A 26 4.48 -0.62 -31.27
N SER A 27 3.17 -0.39 -31.19
CA SER A 27 2.57 0.93 -30.98
C SER A 27 1.86 1.05 -29.64
N ILE A 28 2.16 2.12 -28.88
CA ILE A 28 1.48 2.40 -27.60
C ILE A 28 0.00 2.73 -27.83
N SER A 29 -0.33 3.53 -28.85
CA SER A 29 -1.70 3.94 -29.15
C SER A 29 -2.56 2.74 -29.56
N SER A 30 -2.04 1.85 -30.39
CA SER A 30 -2.70 0.60 -30.73
C SER A 30 -2.88 -0.29 -29.52
N GLY A 31 -1.85 -0.40 -28.66
CA GLY A 31 -1.93 -1.18 -27.44
C GLY A 31 -2.99 -0.66 -26.46
N LEU A 32 -3.09 0.66 -26.28
CA LEU A 32 -4.14 1.27 -25.45
C LEU A 32 -5.54 0.96 -26.01
N PHE A 33 -5.70 1.08 -27.32
CA PHE A 33 -6.96 0.77 -27.99
C PHE A 33 -7.33 -0.71 -27.82
N GLU A 34 -6.39 -1.61 -28.07
CA GLU A 34 -6.59 -3.06 -27.92
C GLU A 34 -6.94 -3.44 -26.48
N VAL A 35 -6.18 -2.93 -25.48
CA VAL A 35 -6.46 -3.22 -24.07
C VAL A 35 -7.88 -2.77 -23.68
N TYR A 36 -8.30 -1.57 -24.12
CA TYR A 36 -9.65 -1.08 -23.84
C TYR A 36 -10.74 -1.91 -24.51
N HIS A 37 -10.50 -2.40 -25.73
CA HIS A 37 -11.49 -3.23 -26.45
C HIS A 37 -11.55 -4.68 -25.96
N LEU A 38 -10.41 -5.25 -25.53
CA LEU A 38 -10.36 -6.64 -25.08
C LEU A 38 -10.94 -6.84 -23.68
N VAL A 39 -10.74 -5.85 -22.78
CA VAL A 39 -11.17 -5.96 -21.38
C VAL A 39 -11.78 -4.65 -20.86
N PRO A 40 -12.84 -4.11 -21.50
CA PRO A 40 -13.43 -2.83 -21.16
C PRO A 40 -13.92 -2.79 -19.70
N GLU A 41 -14.43 -3.90 -19.19
CA GLU A 41 -14.94 -4.03 -17.81
C GLU A 41 -13.89 -3.82 -16.74
N LYS A 42 -12.59 -3.93 -17.08
CA LYS A 42 -11.49 -3.69 -16.13
C LYS A 42 -11.18 -2.20 -15.93
N PHE A 43 -11.77 -1.34 -16.75
CA PHE A 43 -11.68 0.11 -16.59
C PHE A 43 -12.80 0.69 -15.74
N ASP A 44 -13.83 -0.12 -15.43
CA ASP A 44 -14.93 0.31 -14.58
C ASP A 44 -14.49 0.35 -13.11
N MET A 45 -14.49 1.54 -12.54
CA MET A 45 -14.24 1.72 -11.09
C MET A 45 -15.45 1.33 -10.24
N ILE A 46 -16.62 1.33 -10.81
CA ILE A 46 -17.90 0.98 -10.18
C ILE A 46 -18.49 -0.14 -11.01
N LEU A 47 -18.57 -1.32 -10.42
CA LEU A 47 -19.08 -2.48 -11.11
C LEU A 47 -20.60 -2.44 -11.22
N SER A 48 -21.14 -2.98 -12.32
CA SER A 48 -22.56 -3.23 -12.48
C SER A 48 -23.04 -4.39 -11.57
N ALA A 49 -24.32 -4.42 -11.23
CA ALA A 49 -24.87 -5.40 -10.28
C ALA A 49 -24.80 -6.86 -10.78
N ASP A 50 -24.65 -7.06 -12.05
CA ASP A 50 -24.50 -8.36 -12.73
C ASP A 50 -23.05 -8.87 -12.74
N ASN A 51 -22.06 -8.04 -12.34
CA ASN A 51 -20.68 -8.46 -12.26
C ASN A 51 -20.45 -9.41 -11.05
N PRO A 52 -19.83 -10.58 -11.24
CA PRO A 52 -19.58 -11.53 -10.14
C PRO A 52 -18.83 -10.96 -8.95
N SER A 53 -17.99 -9.95 -9.18
CA SER A 53 -17.22 -9.27 -8.13
C SER A 53 -17.94 -8.10 -7.46
N TYR A 54 -19.19 -7.80 -7.85
CA TYR A 54 -19.96 -6.66 -7.33
C TYR A 54 -20.06 -6.64 -5.80
N ASN A 55 -20.28 -7.80 -5.19
CA ASN A 55 -20.41 -7.92 -3.73
C ASN A 55 -19.07 -7.86 -2.97
N ASN A 56 -17.96 -8.00 -3.68
CA ASN A 56 -16.61 -8.01 -3.10
C ASN A 56 -15.94 -6.64 -3.15
N LEU A 57 -16.47 -5.73 -3.92
CA LEU A 57 -15.95 -4.37 -4.11
C LEU A 57 -16.93 -3.34 -3.55
N PRO A 58 -16.43 -2.21 -3.05
CA PRO A 58 -17.29 -1.16 -2.52
C PRO A 58 -18.18 -0.60 -3.63
N GLY A 59 -19.51 -0.72 -3.47
CA GLY A 59 -20.48 -0.10 -4.36
C GLY A 59 -20.46 1.43 -4.27
N ILE A 60 -21.13 2.10 -5.21
CA ILE A 60 -21.19 3.57 -5.31
C ILE A 60 -21.60 4.25 -3.99
N TRP A 61 -22.49 3.65 -3.24
CA TRP A 61 -22.97 4.21 -1.95
C TRP A 61 -21.88 4.21 -0.88
N ILE A 62 -20.95 3.24 -0.92
CA ILE A 62 -19.79 3.19 -0.03
C ILE A 62 -18.72 4.20 -0.46
N LEU A 63 -18.57 4.43 -1.77
CA LEU A 63 -17.67 5.44 -2.33
C LEU A 63 -18.12 6.86 -2.00
N ILE A 64 -19.40 7.17 -2.21
CA ILE A 64 -19.98 8.51 -1.94
C ILE A 64 -20.27 8.70 -0.45
N GLY A 65 -20.70 7.64 0.23
CA GLY A 65 -20.96 7.63 1.66
C GLY A 65 -19.70 7.60 2.52
N ALA A 66 -19.88 7.28 3.79
CA ALA A 66 -18.80 7.36 4.78
C ALA A 66 -17.70 6.28 4.63
N GLY A 67 -17.96 5.15 3.95
CA GLY A 67 -17.10 3.96 4.01
C GLY A 67 -15.66 4.21 3.57
N VAL A 68 -15.44 4.72 2.37
CA VAL A 68 -14.11 5.01 1.84
C VAL A 68 -13.44 6.18 2.59
N TRP A 69 -14.21 7.22 2.94
CA TRP A 69 -13.72 8.37 3.69
C TRP A 69 -13.25 8.00 5.09
N ILE A 70 -13.95 7.10 5.78
CA ILE A 70 -13.53 6.56 7.08
C ILE A 70 -12.14 5.93 6.97
N GLY A 71 -11.95 5.05 5.99
CA GLY A 71 -10.66 4.41 5.75
C GLY A 71 -9.54 5.40 5.44
N HIS A 72 -9.79 6.35 4.56
CA HIS A 72 -8.80 7.36 4.16
C HIS A 72 -8.46 8.33 5.28
N LEU A 73 -9.44 8.84 6.02
CA LEU A 73 -9.19 9.74 7.16
C LEU A 73 -8.38 9.04 8.24
N ALA A 74 -8.73 7.80 8.60
CA ALA A 74 -7.97 7.04 9.59
C ALA A 74 -6.55 6.73 9.12
N TYR A 75 -6.38 6.27 7.88
CA TYR A 75 -5.08 5.89 7.34
C TYR A 75 -4.13 7.09 7.20
N TRP A 76 -4.60 8.18 6.60
CA TRP A 76 -3.76 9.34 6.31
C TRP A 76 -3.65 10.33 7.49
N GLY A 77 -4.68 10.39 8.34
CA GLY A 77 -4.73 11.35 9.45
C GLY A 77 -4.23 10.79 10.78
N PHE A 78 -4.49 9.51 11.08
CA PHE A 78 -4.31 8.99 12.42
C PHE A 78 -3.40 7.75 12.50
N ASN A 79 -2.90 7.26 11.39
CA ASN A 79 -1.95 6.16 11.41
C ASN A 79 -0.54 6.67 11.67
N GLN A 80 0.04 6.27 12.80
CA GLN A 80 1.32 6.79 13.28
C GLN A 80 2.46 6.58 12.28
N TYR A 81 2.59 5.41 11.65
CA TYR A 81 3.70 5.17 10.73
C TYR A 81 3.66 6.06 9.47
N ILE A 82 2.49 6.61 9.14
CA ILE A 82 2.31 7.61 8.08
C ILE A 82 2.58 9.02 8.60
N THR A 83 1.87 9.41 9.68
CA THR A 83 1.87 10.80 10.19
C THR A 83 3.19 11.19 10.83
N GLN A 84 3.96 10.26 11.40
CA GLN A 84 5.26 10.54 12.00
C GLN A 84 6.24 11.27 11.06
N ARG A 85 6.14 11.05 9.75
CA ARG A 85 6.99 11.73 8.75
C ARG A 85 6.60 13.20 8.58
N ALA A 86 5.31 13.50 8.60
CA ALA A 86 4.81 14.86 8.53
C ALA A 86 5.10 15.63 9.84
N LEU A 87 4.95 14.94 10.99
CA LEU A 87 5.24 15.51 12.31
C LEU A 87 6.73 15.79 12.52
N ALA A 88 7.62 15.04 11.86
CA ALA A 88 9.06 15.24 11.90
C ALA A 88 9.57 16.35 10.95
N ALA A 89 8.69 17.01 10.21
CA ALA A 89 9.08 18.08 9.29
C ALA A 89 9.55 19.33 10.06
N LYS A 90 10.46 20.11 9.45
CA LYS A 90 11.03 21.33 10.06
C LYS A 90 9.98 22.42 10.32
N SER A 91 8.88 22.44 9.60
CA SER A 91 7.77 23.38 9.76
C SER A 91 6.47 22.80 9.21
N ILE A 92 5.33 23.37 9.61
CA ILE A 92 4.00 23.01 9.09
C ILE A 92 3.96 23.19 7.56
N ILE A 93 4.57 24.26 7.04
CA ILE A 93 4.61 24.54 5.60
C ILE A 93 5.34 23.42 4.85
N GLU A 94 6.46 22.94 5.37
CA GLU A 94 7.20 21.83 4.74
C GLU A 94 6.43 20.50 4.84
N ALA A 95 5.76 20.24 5.95
CA ALA A 95 4.85 19.10 6.09
C ALA A 95 3.74 19.12 5.04
N GLN A 96 3.07 20.27 4.89
CA GLN A 96 1.99 20.46 3.91
C GLN A 96 2.47 20.27 2.47
N LYS A 97 3.61 20.85 2.09
CA LYS A 97 4.22 20.65 0.78
C LYS A 97 4.53 19.17 0.52
N GLY A 98 5.09 18.48 1.52
CA GLY A 98 5.39 17.04 1.43
C GLY A 98 4.15 16.19 1.21
N ILE A 99 3.06 16.46 1.93
CA ILE A 99 1.78 15.75 1.79
C ILE A 99 1.15 16.01 0.40
N ILE A 100 1.15 17.27 -0.06
CA ILE A 100 0.64 17.62 -1.39
C ILE A 100 1.46 16.92 -2.48
N PHE A 101 2.79 16.94 -2.37
CA PHE A 101 3.66 16.24 -3.32
C PHE A 101 3.41 14.73 -3.34
N ALA A 102 3.23 14.12 -2.17
CA ALA A 102 2.87 12.70 -2.06
C ALA A 102 1.52 12.40 -2.72
N ALA A 103 0.53 13.30 -2.60
CA ALA A 103 -0.76 13.17 -3.28
C ALA A 103 -0.60 13.18 -4.81
N TYR A 104 0.21 14.08 -5.36
CA TYR A 104 0.53 14.08 -6.80
C TYR A 104 1.20 12.79 -7.26
N LEU A 105 2.19 12.29 -6.51
CA LEU A 105 2.83 11.01 -6.84
C LEU A 105 1.82 9.86 -6.82
N LYS A 106 0.84 9.91 -5.91
CA LYS A 106 -0.20 8.88 -5.82
C LYS A 106 -1.11 8.83 -7.04
N ILE A 107 -1.33 9.95 -7.74
CA ILE A 107 -2.09 10.00 -8.99
C ILE A 107 -1.40 9.19 -10.12
N LEU A 108 -0.08 9.01 -10.04
CA LEU A 108 0.66 8.18 -11.01
C LEU A 108 0.54 6.68 -10.74
N MET A 109 0.13 6.27 -9.54
CA MET A 109 0.09 4.86 -9.14
C MET A 109 -0.81 3.98 -10.03
N PRO A 110 -2.00 4.42 -10.50
CA PRO A 110 -2.78 3.64 -11.45
C PRO A 110 -1.99 3.28 -12.72
N ILE A 111 -1.21 4.19 -13.26
CA ILE A 111 -0.42 3.94 -14.47
C ILE A 111 0.76 2.99 -14.17
N VAL A 112 1.35 3.10 -12.99
CA VAL A 112 2.55 2.34 -12.58
C VAL A 112 2.20 0.92 -12.12
N ILE A 113 1.01 0.71 -11.53
CA ILE A 113 0.64 -0.56 -10.88
C ILE A 113 -0.63 -1.15 -11.49
N VAL A 114 -1.73 -0.38 -11.57
CA VAL A 114 -3.03 -0.91 -11.99
C VAL A 114 -3.02 -1.28 -13.47
N PHE A 115 -2.51 -0.38 -14.28
CA PHE A 115 -2.47 -0.56 -15.72
C PHE A 115 -1.66 -1.80 -16.18
N PRO A 116 -0.44 -2.06 -15.66
CA PRO A 116 0.24 -3.33 -15.87
C PRO A 116 -0.59 -4.55 -15.44
N GLY A 117 -1.35 -4.44 -14.33
CA GLY A 117 -2.26 -5.51 -13.89
C GLY A 117 -3.36 -5.80 -14.91
N ILE A 118 -3.94 -4.77 -15.54
CA ILE A 118 -4.92 -4.92 -16.62
C ILE A 118 -4.26 -5.60 -17.83
N CYS A 119 -3.07 -5.14 -18.26
CA CYS A 119 -2.31 -5.76 -19.35
C CYS A 119 -1.96 -7.23 -19.04
N ALA A 120 -1.66 -7.54 -17.78
CA ALA A 120 -1.36 -8.90 -17.36
C ALA A 120 -2.51 -9.87 -17.60
N SER A 121 -3.76 -9.42 -17.45
CA SER A 121 -4.94 -10.26 -17.71
C SER A 121 -5.10 -10.65 -19.19
N ILE A 122 -4.50 -9.89 -20.09
CA ILE A 122 -4.47 -10.18 -21.54
C ILE A 122 -3.26 -11.06 -21.87
N LEU A 123 -2.08 -10.66 -21.36
CA LEU A 123 -0.81 -11.37 -21.69
C LEU A 123 -0.65 -12.69 -20.97
N PHE A 124 -1.24 -12.84 -19.78
CA PHE A 124 -1.15 -14.01 -18.91
C PHE A 124 -2.54 -14.37 -18.33
N PRO A 125 -3.48 -14.87 -19.16
CA PRO A 125 -4.86 -15.11 -18.72
C PRO A 125 -4.99 -16.22 -17.67
N ILE A 126 -3.97 -17.07 -17.55
CA ILE A 126 -3.95 -18.18 -16.58
C ILE A 126 -2.84 -17.90 -15.56
N LEU A 127 -3.24 -17.56 -14.36
CA LEU A 127 -2.37 -17.39 -13.19
C LEU A 127 -2.92 -18.24 -12.04
N ASP A 128 -2.03 -18.89 -11.28
CA ASP A 128 -2.43 -19.68 -10.11
C ASP A 128 -3.01 -18.78 -9.01
N LYS A 129 -2.49 -17.54 -8.90
CA LYS A 129 -2.98 -16.49 -7.99
C LYS A 129 -2.90 -15.13 -8.68
N THR A 130 -3.90 -14.30 -8.45
CA THR A 130 -3.94 -12.95 -9.03
C THR A 130 -2.80 -12.05 -8.57
N ASP A 131 -2.28 -12.26 -7.37
CA ASP A 131 -1.08 -11.55 -6.85
C ASP A 131 0.19 -11.81 -7.66
N GLN A 132 0.22 -12.87 -8.50
CA GLN A 132 1.37 -13.15 -9.37
C GLN A 132 1.41 -12.27 -10.64
N ALA A 133 0.36 -11.51 -10.93
CA ALA A 133 0.26 -10.71 -12.15
C ALA A 133 1.45 -9.76 -12.34
N TYR A 134 1.72 -8.89 -11.35
CA TYR A 134 2.79 -7.90 -11.46
C TYR A 134 4.21 -8.53 -11.47
N PRO A 135 4.54 -9.48 -10.58
CA PRO A 135 5.80 -10.21 -10.67
C PRO A 135 6.01 -10.91 -12.02
N ARG A 136 4.97 -11.53 -12.56
CA ARG A 136 5.03 -12.18 -13.87
C ARG A 136 5.32 -11.19 -15.00
N MET A 137 4.63 -10.05 -14.98
CA MET A 137 4.90 -8.96 -15.93
C MET A 137 6.35 -8.48 -15.87
N MET A 138 6.91 -8.31 -14.66
CA MET A 138 8.31 -7.90 -14.50
C MET A 138 9.27 -8.94 -15.09
N ILE A 139 9.08 -10.21 -14.77
CA ILE A 139 9.98 -11.30 -15.20
C ILE A 139 9.96 -11.49 -16.72
N GLU A 140 8.78 -11.42 -17.33
CA GLU A 140 8.60 -11.74 -18.76
C GLU A 140 8.85 -10.52 -19.68
N LEU A 141 8.74 -9.30 -19.17
CA LEU A 141 8.84 -8.11 -20.01
C LEU A 141 10.15 -7.33 -19.81
N LEU A 142 10.70 -7.30 -18.59
CA LEU A 142 11.88 -6.48 -18.35
C LEU A 142 13.17 -7.21 -18.77
N PRO A 143 14.10 -6.51 -19.45
CA PRO A 143 15.43 -7.05 -19.69
C PRO A 143 16.19 -7.24 -18.36
N ASN A 144 17.12 -8.18 -18.32
CA ASN A 144 17.79 -8.65 -17.10
C ASN A 144 18.33 -7.53 -16.19
N GLY A 145 19.00 -6.53 -16.73
CA GLY A 145 19.54 -5.42 -15.93
C GLY A 145 18.46 -4.56 -15.27
N LEU A 146 17.41 -4.25 -16.02
CA LEU A 146 16.28 -3.45 -15.55
C LEU A 146 15.40 -4.24 -14.59
N LEU A 147 15.22 -5.53 -14.82
CA LEU A 147 14.53 -6.44 -13.89
C LEU A 147 15.22 -6.43 -12.52
N GLY A 148 16.56 -6.61 -12.49
CA GLY A 148 17.33 -6.58 -11.25
C GLY A 148 17.20 -5.25 -10.51
N LEU A 149 17.27 -4.12 -11.23
CA LEU A 149 17.15 -2.78 -10.65
C LEU A 149 15.75 -2.53 -10.08
N THR A 150 14.70 -2.89 -10.81
CA THR A 150 13.31 -2.74 -10.38
C THR A 150 13.01 -3.63 -9.18
N PHE A 151 13.51 -4.87 -9.20
CA PHE A 151 13.37 -5.79 -8.07
C PHE A 151 14.11 -5.29 -6.82
N ALA A 152 15.33 -4.78 -6.96
CA ALA A 152 16.06 -4.18 -5.85
C ALA A 152 15.31 -2.97 -5.26
N ALA A 153 14.71 -2.13 -6.11
CA ALA A 153 13.88 -1.01 -5.66
C ALA A 153 12.63 -1.48 -4.90
N LEU A 154 12.00 -2.57 -5.34
CA LEU A 154 10.84 -3.16 -4.65
C LEU A 154 11.24 -3.70 -3.26
N ILE A 155 12.34 -4.43 -3.16
CA ILE A 155 12.87 -4.90 -1.88
C ILE A 155 13.21 -3.73 -0.96
N ALA A 156 13.85 -2.68 -1.48
CA ALA A 156 14.14 -1.48 -0.71
C ALA A 156 12.85 -0.80 -0.19
N ALA A 157 11.76 -0.80 -0.97
CA ALA A 157 10.45 -0.28 -0.56
C ALA A 157 9.86 -1.08 0.61
N ILE A 158 9.95 -2.40 0.54
CA ILE A 158 9.48 -3.28 1.61
C ILE A 158 10.27 -3.01 2.89
N ILE A 159 11.61 -2.97 2.82
CA ILE A 159 12.48 -2.69 3.97
C ILE A 159 12.18 -1.33 4.59
N SER A 160 12.02 -0.28 3.76
CA SER A 160 11.68 1.07 4.23
C SER A 160 10.33 1.12 4.96
N SER A 161 9.33 0.42 4.44
CA SER A 161 8.01 0.31 5.06
C SER A 161 8.07 -0.44 6.39
N LEU A 162 8.77 -1.58 6.44
CA LEU A 162 8.97 -2.36 7.65
C LEU A 162 9.72 -1.56 8.73
N ALA A 163 10.73 -0.79 8.35
CA ALA A 163 11.46 0.08 9.28
C ALA A 163 10.55 1.15 9.90
N SER A 164 9.68 1.76 9.08
CA SER A 164 8.72 2.76 9.56
C SER A 164 7.67 2.16 10.51
N MET A 165 7.14 0.98 10.18
CA MET A 165 6.19 0.25 11.02
C MET A 165 6.85 -0.17 12.34
N SER A 166 8.09 -0.67 12.28
CA SER A 166 8.86 -1.06 13.47
C SER A 166 9.08 0.11 14.42
N ASN A 167 9.42 1.29 13.88
CA ASN A 167 9.56 2.50 14.68
C ASN A 167 8.23 2.90 15.33
N SER A 168 7.13 2.80 14.63
CA SER A 168 5.80 3.06 15.16
C SER A 168 5.43 2.08 16.29
N ILE A 169 5.65 0.77 16.09
CA ILE A 169 5.40 -0.25 17.11
C ILE A 169 6.25 0.02 18.35
N SER A 170 7.54 0.29 18.18
CA SER A 170 8.44 0.62 19.29
C SER A 170 7.93 1.81 20.09
N THR A 171 7.54 2.89 19.41
CA THR A 171 7.09 4.13 20.06
C THR A 171 5.78 3.93 20.80
N ILE A 172 4.77 3.33 20.17
CA ILE A 172 3.47 3.07 20.81
C ILE A 172 3.66 2.15 22.02
N PHE A 173 4.42 1.07 21.85
CA PHE A 173 4.61 0.12 22.94
C PHE A 173 5.35 0.72 24.14
N THR A 174 6.40 1.50 23.91
CA THR A 174 7.19 2.10 24.99
C THR A 174 6.49 3.27 25.64
N MET A 175 5.94 4.21 24.83
CA MET A 175 5.43 5.47 25.34
C MET A 175 3.97 5.37 25.81
N ASP A 176 3.13 4.68 25.02
CA ASP A 176 1.70 4.63 25.30
C ASP A 176 1.33 3.45 26.22
N ILE A 177 2.04 2.32 26.10
CA ILE A 177 1.75 1.15 26.94
C ILE A 177 2.67 1.12 28.16
N CYS A 178 3.98 0.89 27.97
CA CYS A 178 4.87 0.65 29.11
C CYS A 178 4.96 1.83 30.05
N ARG A 179 5.09 3.05 29.53
CA ARG A 179 5.20 4.25 30.36
C ARG A 179 3.89 4.57 31.07
N SER A 180 2.74 4.39 30.40
CA SER A 180 1.42 4.67 31.00
C SER A 180 1.05 3.69 32.12
N PHE A 181 1.47 2.43 32.02
CA PHE A 181 1.20 1.41 33.06
C PHE A 181 2.29 1.35 34.16
N SER A 182 3.42 2.04 33.96
CA SER A 182 4.49 2.05 34.97
C SER A 182 4.16 3.03 36.11
N LYS A 183 4.29 2.55 37.34
CA LYS A 183 4.14 3.37 38.55
C LYS A 183 5.39 4.24 38.85
N HIS A 184 6.52 3.94 38.22
CA HIS A 184 7.80 4.63 38.40
C HIS A 184 8.29 5.17 37.07
N GLU A 185 9.15 6.19 37.12
CA GLU A 185 9.82 6.70 35.94
C GLU A 185 10.77 5.64 35.37
N ILE A 186 10.56 5.30 34.09
CA ILE A 186 11.42 4.35 33.38
C ILE A 186 12.60 5.13 32.80
N SER A 187 13.81 4.65 33.04
CA SER A 187 15.02 5.28 32.49
C SER A 187 15.02 5.25 30.96
N GLN A 188 15.66 6.24 30.35
CA GLN A 188 15.78 6.35 28.88
C GLN A 188 16.41 5.09 28.26
N SER A 189 17.44 4.54 28.92
CA SER A 189 18.10 3.30 28.48
C SER A 189 17.14 2.11 28.49
N SER A 190 16.31 1.99 29.53
CA SER A 190 15.30 0.92 29.63
C SER A 190 14.23 1.06 28.55
N LEU A 191 13.75 2.29 28.26
CA LEU A 191 12.77 2.53 27.19
C LEU A 191 13.33 2.11 25.83
N ILE A 192 14.59 2.41 25.53
CA ILE A 192 15.25 1.98 24.29
C ILE A 192 15.31 0.44 24.21
N THR A 193 15.67 -0.23 25.31
CA THR A 193 15.76 -1.69 25.33
C THR A 193 14.39 -2.33 25.15
N ILE A 194 13.36 -1.83 25.85
CA ILE A 194 11.98 -2.27 25.70
C ILE A 194 11.51 -2.10 24.25
N GLY A 195 11.76 -0.93 23.65
CA GLY A 195 11.40 -0.66 22.26
C GLY A 195 12.04 -1.62 21.26
N LYS A 196 13.33 -1.88 21.42
CA LYS A 196 14.04 -2.88 20.59
C LYS A 196 13.44 -4.28 20.76
N SER A 197 13.15 -4.68 21.99
CA SER A 197 12.53 -5.99 22.29
C SER A 197 11.12 -6.09 21.68
N ALA A 198 10.33 -5.02 21.74
CA ALA A 198 8.99 -4.96 21.12
C ALA A 198 9.08 -5.13 19.59
N VAL A 199 10.05 -4.48 18.94
CA VAL A 199 10.28 -4.66 17.49
C VAL A 199 10.64 -6.11 17.17
N VAL A 200 11.61 -6.69 17.86
CA VAL A 200 12.03 -8.08 17.61
C VAL A 200 10.86 -9.03 17.84
N GLY A 201 10.13 -8.88 18.94
CA GLY A 201 8.98 -9.70 19.26
C GLY A 201 7.88 -9.60 18.20
N SER A 202 7.53 -8.38 17.78
CA SER A 202 6.51 -8.16 16.75
C SER A 202 6.92 -8.73 15.38
N MET A 203 8.20 -8.63 15.02
CA MET A 203 8.72 -9.22 13.78
C MET A 203 8.67 -10.75 13.80
N LEU A 204 9.03 -11.37 14.92
CA LEU A 204 8.92 -12.83 15.07
C LEU A 204 7.47 -13.30 14.97
N ILE A 205 6.53 -12.60 15.61
CA ILE A 205 5.10 -12.88 15.48
C ILE A 205 4.65 -12.72 14.02
N ALA A 206 5.02 -11.62 13.36
CA ALA A 206 4.66 -11.40 11.97
C ALA A 206 5.20 -12.50 11.04
N MET A 207 6.45 -12.91 11.22
CA MET A 207 7.07 -13.98 10.41
C MET A 207 6.36 -15.34 10.60
N THR A 208 6.00 -15.69 11.84
CA THR A 208 5.31 -16.95 12.13
C THR A 208 3.86 -16.94 11.67
N MET A 209 3.19 -15.77 11.72
CA MET A 209 1.78 -15.64 11.37
C MET A 209 1.54 -15.35 9.88
N ALA A 210 2.53 -14.86 9.14
CA ALA A 210 2.37 -14.46 7.74
C ALA A 210 1.84 -15.61 6.86
N LYS A 211 2.45 -16.79 6.93
CA LYS A 211 2.02 -17.94 6.13
C LYS A 211 0.65 -18.49 6.54
N PRO A 212 0.34 -18.73 7.84
CA PRO A 212 -1.00 -19.16 8.25
C PRO A 212 -2.12 -18.20 7.88
N ILE A 213 -1.87 -16.89 7.97
CA ILE A 213 -2.91 -15.87 7.76
C ILE A 213 -3.08 -15.55 6.26
N LEU A 214 -2.00 -15.40 5.52
CA LEU A 214 -2.01 -14.87 4.16
C LEU A 214 -1.80 -15.93 3.08
N GLY A 215 -1.25 -17.10 3.43
CA GLY A 215 -0.79 -18.11 2.46
C GLY A 215 -1.88 -18.70 1.57
N ASN A 216 -3.14 -18.71 2.05
CA ASN A 216 -4.29 -19.22 1.30
C ASN A 216 -5.07 -18.13 0.56
N SER A 217 -4.70 -16.87 0.70
CA SER A 217 -5.38 -15.76 0.03
C SER A 217 -4.96 -15.71 -1.45
N ASP A 218 -5.94 -15.51 -2.33
CA ASP A 218 -5.68 -15.23 -3.74
C ASP A 218 -5.16 -13.81 -3.93
N GLN A 219 -5.74 -12.87 -3.15
CA GLN A 219 -5.35 -11.46 -3.12
C GLN A 219 -5.01 -11.02 -1.69
N VAL A 220 -3.72 -11.01 -1.37
CA VAL A 220 -3.22 -10.61 -0.03
C VAL A 220 -3.58 -9.17 0.29
N PHE A 221 -3.51 -8.26 -0.67
CA PHE A 221 -3.89 -6.86 -0.48
C PHE A 221 -5.35 -6.72 -0.04
N GLN A 222 -6.28 -7.41 -0.71
CA GLN A 222 -7.71 -7.37 -0.37
C GLN A 222 -7.95 -7.92 1.04
N TYR A 223 -7.27 -9.01 1.39
CA TYR A 223 -7.36 -9.58 2.74
C TYR A 223 -6.93 -8.58 3.82
N ILE A 224 -5.78 -7.90 3.62
CA ILE A 224 -5.28 -6.88 4.56
C ILE A 224 -6.28 -5.72 4.67
N GLN A 225 -6.85 -5.26 3.55
CA GLN A 225 -7.84 -4.18 3.55
C GLN A 225 -9.11 -4.56 4.32
N ASN A 226 -9.62 -5.77 4.12
CA ASN A 226 -10.79 -6.27 4.85
C ASN A 226 -10.50 -6.37 6.34
N PHE A 227 -9.34 -6.91 6.72
CA PHE A 227 -8.94 -7.04 8.13
C PHE A 227 -8.77 -5.67 8.81
N THR A 228 -8.08 -4.74 8.18
CA THR A 228 -7.89 -3.38 8.72
C THR A 228 -9.21 -2.62 8.79
N GLY A 229 -10.13 -2.85 7.86
CA GLY A 229 -11.47 -2.27 7.83
C GLY A 229 -12.30 -2.55 9.08
N LEU A 230 -12.05 -3.66 9.78
CA LEU A 230 -12.74 -3.99 11.05
C LEU A 230 -12.37 -3.03 12.19
N PHE A 231 -11.15 -2.52 12.22
CA PHE A 231 -10.63 -1.67 13.30
C PHE A 231 -10.68 -0.19 12.99
N THR A 232 -10.58 0.16 11.71
CA THR A 232 -10.45 1.55 11.24
C THR A 232 -11.57 2.49 11.72
N PRO A 233 -12.88 2.11 11.69
CA PRO A 233 -13.95 2.99 12.15
C PRO A 233 -13.83 3.32 13.64
N GLY A 234 -13.48 2.33 14.47
CA GLY A 234 -13.29 2.52 15.90
C GLY A 234 -12.13 3.46 16.22
N ILE A 235 -11.02 3.29 15.53
CA ILE A 235 -9.84 4.16 15.67
C ILE A 235 -10.22 5.60 15.28
N LEU A 236 -10.86 5.79 14.12
CA LEU A 236 -11.30 7.11 13.67
C LEU A 236 -12.22 7.80 14.68
N LEU A 237 -13.21 7.06 15.21
CA LEU A 237 -14.15 7.59 16.19
C LEU A 237 -13.43 8.09 17.45
N ILE A 238 -12.49 7.30 18.00
CA ILE A 238 -11.72 7.67 19.18
C ILE A 238 -10.97 8.98 18.95
N PHE A 239 -10.30 9.12 17.80
CA PHE A 239 -9.56 10.35 17.48
C PHE A 239 -10.48 11.55 17.27
N LEU A 240 -11.62 11.39 16.57
CA LEU A 240 -12.58 12.47 16.36
C LEU A 240 -13.19 12.93 17.68
N VAL A 241 -13.57 11.99 18.54
CA VAL A 241 -14.08 12.33 19.89
C VAL A 241 -13.01 13.04 20.70
N ALA A 242 -11.78 12.58 20.71
CA ALA A 242 -10.69 13.21 21.45
C ALA A 242 -10.37 14.64 20.96
N LEU A 243 -10.54 14.91 19.66
CA LEU A 243 -10.25 16.23 19.07
C LEU A 243 -11.41 17.23 19.21
N PHE A 244 -12.65 16.77 19.12
CA PHE A 244 -13.81 17.65 18.96
C PHE A 244 -14.78 17.61 20.12
N TRP A 245 -14.75 16.56 20.95
CA TRP A 245 -15.61 16.45 22.11
C TRP A 245 -14.92 17.03 23.34
N LYS A 246 -15.55 18.08 23.92
CA LYS A 246 -15.11 18.71 25.16
C LYS A 246 -15.85 18.13 26.35
#